data_308b55dae156803bdc3d8d088ebb03c1
#
_entry.id   308b55dae156803bdc3d8d088ebb03c1
#
_cell.length_a   1.000
_cell.length_b   1.000
_cell.length_c   1.000
_cell.angle_alpha   90.00
_cell.angle_beta   90.00
_cell.angle_gamma   90.00
#
_symmetry.space_group_name_H-M   'P 1'
#
loop_
_entity.id
_entity.type
_entity.pdbx_description
1 polymer ?
#
loop_
_entity_poly.entity_id
_entity_poly.type
_entity_poly.pdbx_seq_one_letter_code
_entity_poly.pdbx_strand_id
1 'polypeptide(L)'
;MKTNIVKLFFGAAVALSTVSCEDFLTVSPVDKVGAETFFAGEKDLLLFANGMLQNYLPSESTIGLGDAYCDLVATKTSNDYYRPNIWDYTKQSGWSISNWRTIRRANYFLENMTRCQNVVDPEVYNHYVGVARFWRAYFYFDKVKTFGNVPWVDHVLDIDDAILFAARDDREFVMSKVLEDLDYAC
;
A
#
# COMPACT_ATOMS: atom_id res chain seq x y z
N MET A 1 23.56 28.78 -57.38
CA MET A 1 23.94 27.43 -56.86
C MET A 1 24.34 27.45 -55.37
N LYS A 2 25.12 28.42 -54.86
CA LYS A 2 25.52 28.44 -53.45
C LYS A 2 24.37 28.56 -52.42
N THR A 3 23.30 29.29 -52.74
CA THR A 3 22.17 29.52 -51.85
C THR A 3 21.30 28.30 -51.63
N ASN A 4 21.22 27.38 -52.57
CA ASN A 4 20.43 26.14 -52.44
C ASN A 4 21.14 25.07 -51.60
N ILE A 5 22.46 25.06 -51.64
CA ILE A 5 23.28 24.17 -50.82
C ILE A 5 23.17 24.56 -49.32
N VAL A 6 23.20 25.85 -48.99
CA VAL A 6 23.03 26.34 -47.62
C VAL A 6 21.63 25.99 -47.05
N LYS A 7 20.58 26.10 -47.86
CA LYS A 7 19.22 25.73 -47.46
C LYS A 7 19.08 24.20 -47.26
N LEU A 8 19.78 23.39 -48.05
CA LEU A 8 19.80 21.95 -47.92
C LEU A 8 20.52 21.51 -46.63
N PHE A 9 21.64 22.17 -46.34
CA PHE A 9 22.38 21.88 -45.06
C PHE A 9 21.61 22.33 -43.83
N PHE A 10 20.90 23.45 -43.88
CA PHE A 10 20.06 23.92 -42.79
C PHE A 10 18.86 22.99 -42.54
N GLY A 11 18.23 22.50 -43.61
CA GLY A 11 17.14 21.52 -43.53
C GLY A 11 17.58 20.18 -42.97
N ALA A 12 18.76 19.69 -43.35
CA ALA A 12 19.33 18.47 -42.81
C ALA A 12 19.73 18.59 -41.32
N ALA A 13 20.25 19.75 -40.88
CA ALA A 13 20.60 20.00 -39.48
C ALA A 13 19.35 20.07 -38.58
N VAL A 14 18.25 20.63 -39.05
CA VAL A 14 16.97 20.65 -38.32
C VAL A 14 16.33 19.26 -38.25
N ALA A 15 16.44 18.45 -39.26
CA ALA A 15 15.92 17.08 -39.26
C ALA A 15 16.70 16.14 -38.33
N LEU A 16 18.00 16.37 -38.14
CA LEU A 16 18.85 15.60 -37.21
C LEU A 16 18.63 15.98 -35.73
N SER A 17 18.13 17.18 -35.43
CA SER A 17 17.85 17.61 -34.05
C SER A 17 16.53 17.08 -33.48
N THR A 18 15.67 16.45 -34.30
CA THR A 18 14.41 15.86 -33.85
C THR A 18 14.54 14.39 -33.41
N VAL A 19 15.73 13.77 -33.56
CA VAL A 19 16.01 12.47 -32.95
C VAL A 19 16.33 12.70 -31.48
N SER A 20 15.29 12.99 -30.71
CA SER A 20 15.36 13.01 -29.26
C SER A 20 15.60 11.57 -28.78
N CYS A 21 16.69 11.34 -28.07
CA CYS A 21 16.94 10.07 -27.40
C CYS A 21 15.90 9.91 -26.30
N GLU A 22 14.83 9.17 -26.54
CA GLU A 22 13.85 8.79 -25.50
C GLU A 22 14.56 8.05 -24.35
N ASP A 23 15.59 7.28 -24.63
CA ASP A 23 16.39 6.54 -23.63
C ASP A 23 17.11 7.45 -22.62
N PHE A 24 17.35 8.73 -22.94
CA PHE A 24 17.99 9.64 -21.98
C PHE A 24 17.04 10.16 -20.90
N LEU A 25 15.73 10.16 -21.18
CA LEU A 25 14.70 10.63 -20.25
C LEU A 25 14.13 9.48 -19.39
N THR A 26 14.34 8.23 -19.81
CA THR A 26 13.89 7.02 -19.10
C THR A 26 15.02 6.36 -18.30
N VAL A 27 15.78 7.16 -17.55
CA VAL A 27 16.80 6.62 -16.64
C VAL A 27 16.10 6.02 -15.43
N SER A 28 16.01 4.70 -15.40
CA SER A 28 15.61 3.99 -14.19
C SER A 28 16.67 4.22 -13.09
N PRO A 29 16.28 4.61 -11.87
CA PRO A 29 17.23 4.78 -10.78
C PRO A 29 18.01 3.47 -10.55
N VAL A 30 19.32 3.50 -10.66
CA VAL A 30 20.19 2.33 -10.51
C VAL A 30 20.21 1.82 -9.05
N ASP A 31 19.87 2.67 -8.12
CA ASP A 31 19.87 2.44 -6.67
C ASP A 31 18.50 2.03 -6.10
N LYS A 32 17.45 2.00 -6.93
CA LYS A 32 16.09 1.61 -6.52
C LYS A 32 15.55 0.54 -7.43
N VAL A 33 15.21 -0.59 -6.84
CA VAL A 33 14.50 -1.66 -7.56
C VAL A 33 13.06 -1.19 -7.81
N GLY A 34 12.71 -0.95 -9.06
CA GLY A 34 11.34 -0.61 -9.46
C GLY A 34 10.40 -1.82 -9.34
N ALA A 35 9.09 -1.57 -9.24
CA ALA A 35 8.11 -2.66 -9.22
C ALA A 35 8.20 -3.58 -10.45
N GLU A 36 8.62 -3.03 -11.59
CA GLU A 36 8.77 -3.75 -12.85
C GLU A 36 9.87 -4.82 -12.82
N THR A 37 10.90 -4.61 -12.01
CA THR A 37 12.03 -5.50 -11.88
C THR A 37 11.98 -6.33 -10.60
N PHE A 38 11.25 -5.88 -9.57
CA PHE A 38 11.19 -6.55 -8.29
C PHE A 38 10.29 -7.81 -8.31
N PHE A 39 9.11 -7.72 -8.92
CA PHE A 39 8.16 -8.85 -8.94
C PHE A 39 8.44 -9.78 -10.13
N ALA A 40 9.53 -10.54 -10.07
CA ALA A 40 9.98 -11.44 -11.13
C ALA A 40 9.82 -12.94 -10.81
N GLY A 41 9.61 -13.30 -9.53
CA GLY A 41 9.49 -14.71 -9.11
C GLY A 41 9.11 -14.91 -7.66
N GLU A 42 9.09 -16.17 -7.24
CA GLU A 42 8.67 -16.59 -5.88
C GLU A 42 9.48 -15.92 -4.76
N LYS A 43 10.79 -15.77 -4.95
CA LYS A 43 11.66 -15.15 -3.95
C LYS A 43 11.25 -13.70 -3.66
N ASP A 44 10.77 -12.99 -4.65
CA ASP A 44 10.37 -11.59 -4.49
C ASP A 44 9.04 -11.49 -3.75
N LEU A 45 8.12 -12.42 -4.01
CA LEU A 45 6.88 -12.57 -3.25
C LEU A 45 7.18 -12.83 -1.77
N LEU A 46 8.08 -13.79 -1.49
CA LEU A 46 8.53 -14.10 -0.14
C LEU A 46 9.16 -12.89 0.57
N LEU A 47 10.05 -12.17 -0.11
CA LEU A 47 10.72 -10.99 0.44
C LEU A 47 9.72 -9.89 0.79
N PHE A 48 8.75 -9.64 -0.10
CA PHE A 48 7.72 -8.63 0.15
C PHE A 48 6.81 -9.03 1.32
N ALA A 49 6.34 -10.28 1.34
CA ALA A 49 5.52 -10.83 2.42
C ALA A 49 6.23 -10.77 3.78
N ASN A 50 7.51 -11.17 3.84
CA ASN A 50 8.33 -11.08 5.05
C ASN A 50 8.50 -9.62 5.51
N GLY A 51 8.66 -8.68 4.57
CA GLY A 51 8.69 -7.25 4.89
C GLY A 51 7.37 -6.74 5.48
N MET A 52 6.24 -7.30 5.09
CA MET A 52 4.94 -7.02 5.73
C MET A 52 4.90 -7.61 7.14
N LEU A 53 5.24 -8.89 7.29
CA LEU A 53 5.24 -9.59 8.58
C LEU A 53 6.11 -8.86 9.61
N GLN A 54 7.34 -8.51 9.27
CA GLN A 54 8.27 -7.85 10.17
C GLN A 54 7.77 -6.47 10.66
N ASN A 55 7.06 -5.73 9.81
CA ASN A 55 6.59 -4.38 10.13
C ASN A 55 5.24 -4.36 10.84
N TYR A 56 4.46 -5.47 10.77
CA TYR A 56 3.06 -5.47 11.20
C TYR A 56 2.79 -6.35 12.41
N LEU A 57 3.72 -7.22 12.76
CA LEU A 57 3.61 -7.94 14.02
C LEU A 57 3.70 -6.95 15.19
N PRO A 58 2.78 -7.08 16.17
CA PRO A 58 2.84 -6.25 17.36
C PRO A 58 4.14 -6.51 18.12
N SER A 59 4.77 -5.44 18.61
CA SER A 59 5.97 -5.56 19.45
C SER A 59 5.61 -6.17 20.81
N GLU A 60 6.61 -6.75 21.48
CA GLU A 60 6.46 -7.26 22.86
C GLU A 60 5.82 -6.21 23.79
N SER A 61 6.24 -4.95 23.68
CA SER A 61 5.66 -3.85 24.46
C SER A 61 4.19 -3.59 24.11
N THR A 62 3.80 -3.75 22.84
CA THR A 62 2.40 -3.61 22.42
C THR A 62 1.53 -4.72 22.98
N ILE A 63 2.04 -5.94 23.00
CA ILE A 63 1.33 -7.11 23.57
C ILE A 63 1.21 -6.95 25.08
N GLY A 64 2.31 -6.64 25.78
CA GLY A 64 2.34 -6.52 27.22
C GLY A 64 1.55 -5.33 27.78
N LEU A 65 1.43 -4.23 27.02
CA LEU A 65 0.66 -3.05 27.38
C LEU A 65 -0.74 -3.01 26.78
N GLY A 66 -1.11 -3.98 25.96
CA GLY A 66 -2.44 -4.07 25.34
C GLY A 66 -3.56 -4.07 26.38
N ASP A 67 -3.32 -4.71 27.53
CA ASP A 67 -4.24 -4.78 28.65
C ASP A 67 -4.22 -3.53 29.56
N ALA A 68 -3.36 -2.55 29.29
CA ALA A 68 -3.32 -1.29 30.03
C ALA A 68 -4.57 -0.40 29.80
N TYR A 69 -5.40 -0.76 28.82
CA TYR A 69 -6.69 -0.11 28.54
C TYR A 69 -7.89 -0.81 29.17
N CYS A 70 -7.65 -1.81 30.01
CA CYS A 70 -8.65 -2.52 30.79
C CYS A 70 -8.18 -2.65 32.25
N ASP A 71 -9.00 -3.22 33.12
CA ASP A 71 -8.73 -3.35 34.56
C ASP A 71 -7.67 -4.42 34.91
N LEU A 72 -7.10 -5.09 33.91
CA LEU A 72 -6.16 -6.19 34.14
C LEU A 72 -4.73 -5.72 34.44
N VAL A 73 -4.34 -4.54 33.96
CA VAL A 73 -2.98 -4.00 34.16
C VAL A 73 -3.04 -2.56 34.66
N ALA A 74 -2.44 -2.32 35.82
CA ALA A 74 -2.23 -0.97 36.34
C ALA A 74 -0.93 -0.37 35.75
N THR A 75 -1.02 0.74 35.04
CA THR A 75 0.12 1.49 34.56
C THR A 75 0.55 2.57 35.55
N LYS A 76 1.84 2.93 35.52
CA LYS A 76 2.38 3.99 36.42
C LYS A 76 1.71 5.35 36.20
N THR A 77 1.28 5.63 34.97
CA THR A 77 0.54 6.84 34.61
C THR A 77 -0.89 6.47 34.27
N SER A 78 -1.85 7.23 34.84
CA SER A 78 -3.27 7.02 34.52
C SER A 78 -3.51 7.18 33.01
N ASN A 79 -4.16 6.18 32.42
CA ASN A 79 -4.60 6.20 31.03
C ASN A 79 -5.76 7.18 30.85
N ASP A 80 -5.81 7.88 29.71
CA ASP A 80 -6.87 8.83 29.38
C ASP A 80 -8.27 8.20 29.29
N TYR A 81 -8.37 6.89 29.05
CA TYR A 81 -9.65 6.16 29.11
C TYR A 81 -10.33 6.19 30.48
N TYR A 82 -9.56 6.31 31.57
CA TYR A 82 -10.07 6.33 32.93
C TYR A 82 -10.26 7.76 33.47
N ARG A 83 -9.94 8.78 32.65
CA ARG A 83 -10.11 10.18 33.05
C ARG A 83 -11.41 10.72 32.47
N PRO A 84 -12.38 11.11 33.31
CA PRO A 84 -13.60 11.74 32.80
C PRO A 84 -13.28 13.04 32.06
N ASN A 85 -13.91 13.24 30.91
CA ASN A 85 -13.84 14.44 30.06
C ASN A 85 -12.53 14.71 29.31
N ILE A 86 -11.60 13.76 29.22
CA ILE A 86 -10.37 13.93 28.44
C ILE A 86 -10.45 13.26 27.06
N TRP A 87 -11.25 12.21 26.95
CA TRP A 87 -11.46 11.49 25.71
C TRP A 87 -12.46 12.19 24.82
N ASP A 88 -12.06 12.65 23.66
CA ASP A 88 -12.92 13.15 22.62
C ASP A 88 -12.46 12.62 21.23
N TYR A 89 -13.37 12.70 20.24
CA TYR A 89 -13.13 12.18 18.88
C TYR A 89 -11.95 12.90 18.17
N THR A 90 -11.57 14.10 18.59
CA THR A 90 -10.46 14.86 18.00
C THR A 90 -9.09 14.32 18.40
N LYS A 91 -9.03 13.57 19.49
CA LYS A 91 -7.81 12.95 20.04
C LYS A 91 -7.59 11.54 19.53
N GLN A 92 -8.50 11.01 18.72
CA GLN A 92 -8.39 9.67 18.16
C GLN A 92 -7.18 9.57 17.23
N SER A 93 -6.18 8.77 17.61
CA SER A 93 -5.05 8.45 16.75
C SER A 93 -5.41 7.37 15.73
N GLY A 94 -4.61 7.23 14.69
CA GLY A 94 -4.79 6.13 13.74
C GLY A 94 -5.43 6.49 12.40
N TRP A 95 -5.74 7.77 12.16
CA TRP A 95 -6.27 8.27 10.88
C TRP A 95 -5.22 8.95 9.99
N SER A 96 -3.95 8.93 10.36
CA SER A 96 -2.88 9.60 9.62
C SER A 96 -2.48 8.81 8.35
N ILE A 97 -1.79 9.48 7.43
CA ILE A 97 -1.23 8.87 6.21
C ILE A 97 -0.39 7.62 6.54
N SER A 98 0.39 7.67 7.63
CA SER A 98 1.20 6.53 8.06
C SER A 98 0.36 5.30 8.43
N ASN A 99 -0.82 5.49 8.99
CA ASN A 99 -1.73 4.42 9.38
C ASN A 99 -2.50 3.80 8.20
N TRP A 100 -2.67 4.54 7.10
CA TRP A 100 -3.26 4.02 5.86
C TRP A 100 -2.23 3.38 4.93
N ARG A 101 -0.94 3.62 5.17
CA ARG A 101 0.15 3.03 4.38
C ARG A 101 0.13 1.49 4.38
N THR A 102 -0.34 0.88 5.46
CA THR A 102 -0.44 -0.58 5.60
C THR A 102 -1.42 -1.18 4.60
N ILE A 103 -2.61 -0.59 4.47
CA ILE A 103 -3.63 -0.99 3.49
C ILE A 103 -3.11 -0.75 2.06
N ARG A 104 -2.53 0.44 1.79
CA ARG A 104 -1.91 0.73 0.51
C ARG A 104 -0.84 -0.30 0.15
N ARG A 105 -0.04 -0.76 1.12
CA ARG A 105 1.01 -1.75 0.88
C ARG A 105 0.45 -3.13 0.56
N ALA A 106 -0.66 -3.52 1.19
CA ALA A 106 -1.35 -4.76 0.85
C ALA A 106 -1.93 -4.70 -0.57
N ASN A 107 -2.59 -3.60 -0.95
CA ASN A 107 -3.10 -3.39 -2.30
C ASN A 107 -1.96 -3.36 -3.33
N TYR A 108 -0.87 -2.66 -3.03
CA TYR A 108 0.31 -2.62 -3.89
C TYR A 108 0.91 -4.01 -4.13
N PHE A 109 0.91 -4.86 -3.11
CA PHE A 109 1.34 -6.25 -3.25
C PHE A 109 0.39 -7.02 -4.18
N LEU A 110 -0.92 -6.95 -3.93
CA LEU A 110 -1.92 -7.62 -4.75
C LEU A 110 -1.87 -7.21 -6.23
N GLU A 111 -1.66 -5.94 -6.54
CA GLU A 111 -1.55 -5.46 -7.91
C GLU A 111 -0.27 -5.95 -8.60
N ASN A 112 0.88 -5.78 -7.94
CA ASN A 112 2.16 -6.04 -8.59
C ASN A 112 2.54 -7.52 -8.64
N MET A 113 2.06 -8.34 -7.70
CA MET A 113 2.28 -9.79 -7.75
C MET A 113 1.63 -10.48 -8.96
N THR A 114 0.66 -9.82 -9.62
CA THR A 114 0.05 -10.33 -10.87
C THR A 114 1.09 -10.61 -11.96
N ARG A 115 2.24 -9.94 -11.92
CA ARG A 115 3.38 -10.16 -12.82
C ARG A 115 4.00 -11.54 -12.63
N CYS A 116 3.90 -12.10 -11.44
CA CYS A 116 4.41 -13.43 -11.12
C CYS A 116 3.41 -14.55 -11.43
N GLN A 117 2.15 -14.25 -11.76
CA GLN A 117 1.05 -15.23 -11.88
C GLN A 117 1.35 -16.37 -12.86
N ASN A 118 2.07 -16.10 -13.94
CA ASN A 118 2.42 -17.08 -14.97
C ASN A 118 3.88 -17.59 -14.86
N VAL A 119 4.60 -17.15 -13.83
CA VAL A 119 6.04 -17.44 -13.64
C VAL A 119 6.25 -18.39 -12.46
N VAL A 120 5.40 -18.29 -11.44
CA VAL A 120 5.47 -19.13 -10.24
C VAL A 120 4.38 -20.19 -10.25
N ASP A 121 4.55 -21.22 -9.43
CA ASP A 121 3.52 -22.24 -9.24
C ASP A 121 2.20 -21.60 -8.77
N PRO A 122 1.04 -22.00 -9.33
CA PRO A 122 -0.26 -21.46 -8.94
C PRO A 122 -0.59 -21.60 -7.45
N GLU A 123 -0.16 -22.66 -6.79
CA GLU A 123 -0.37 -22.86 -5.35
C GLU A 123 0.44 -21.81 -4.56
N VAL A 124 1.71 -21.61 -4.93
CA VAL A 124 2.58 -20.59 -4.33
C VAL A 124 2.03 -19.19 -4.57
N TYR A 125 1.58 -18.89 -5.78
CA TYR A 125 0.96 -17.61 -6.09
C TYR A 125 -0.27 -17.35 -5.22
N ASN A 126 -1.20 -18.32 -5.14
CA ASN A 126 -2.41 -18.21 -4.35
C ASN A 126 -2.11 -18.07 -2.85
N HIS A 127 -1.08 -18.74 -2.35
CA HIS A 127 -0.61 -18.55 -0.98
C HIS A 127 -0.27 -17.08 -0.68
N TYR A 128 0.50 -16.42 -1.54
CA TYR A 128 0.87 -15.03 -1.33
C TYR A 128 -0.29 -14.04 -1.56
N VAL A 129 -1.25 -14.38 -2.43
CA VAL A 129 -2.52 -13.64 -2.51
C VAL A 129 -3.25 -13.73 -1.17
N GLY A 130 -3.34 -14.92 -0.58
CA GLY A 130 -3.93 -15.13 0.73
C GLY A 130 -3.25 -14.29 1.82
N VAL A 131 -1.91 -14.29 1.87
CA VAL A 131 -1.13 -13.46 2.82
C VAL A 131 -1.45 -11.97 2.66
N ALA A 132 -1.51 -11.46 1.43
CA ALA A 132 -1.80 -10.05 1.17
C ALA A 132 -3.23 -9.68 1.59
N ARG A 133 -4.22 -10.54 1.26
CA ARG A 133 -5.63 -10.37 1.67
C ARG A 133 -5.80 -10.44 3.17
N PHE A 134 -5.13 -11.38 3.85
CA PHE A 134 -5.14 -11.47 5.31
C PHE A 134 -4.69 -10.15 5.95
N TRP A 135 -3.57 -9.57 5.51
CA TRP A 135 -3.09 -8.31 6.04
C TRP A 135 -4.03 -7.16 5.74
N ARG A 136 -4.63 -7.09 4.56
CA ARG A 136 -5.63 -6.09 4.23
C ARG A 136 -6.84 -6.19 5.17
N ALA A 137 -7.38 -7.39 5.36
CA ALA A 137 -8.47 -7.67 6.27
C ALA A 137 -8.14 -7.27 7.71
N TYR A 138 -6.96 -7.64 8.20
CA TYR A 138 -6.50 -7.32 9.54
C TYR A 138 -6.49 -5.80 9.81
N PHE A 139 -5.96 -5.02 8.87
CA PHE A 139 -5.90 -3.57 9.02
C PHE A 139 -7.27 -2.90 8.87
N TYR A 140 -8.12 -3.40 7.99
CA TYR A 140 -9.49 -2.90 7.89
C TYR A 140 -10.30 -3.22 9.13
N PHE A 141 -10.18 -4.40 9.69
CA PHE A 141 -10.80 -4.74 10.97
C PHE A 141 -10.39 -3.75 12.08
N ASP A 142 -9.09 -3.43 12.18
CA ASP A 142 -8.60 -2.44 13.15
C ASP A 142 -9.18 -1.03 12.88
N LYS A 143 -9.27 -0.62 11.62
CA LYS A 143 -9.91 0.65 11.24
C LYS A 143 -11.39 0.70 11.60
N VAL A 144 -12.15 -0.34 11.27
CA VAL A 144 -13.58 -0.41 11.60
C VAL A 144 -13.80 -0.45 13.10
N LYS A 145 -13.01 -1.22 13.85
CA LYS A 145 -13.06 -1.26 15.31
C LYS A 145 -12.84 0.12 15.93
N THR A 146 -11.94 0.93 15.34
CA THR A 146 -11.56 2.22 15.90
C THR A 146 -12.47 3.36 15.45
N PHE A 147 -12.89 3.37 14.17
CA PHE A 147 -13.56 4.52 13.55
C PHE A 147 -14.99 4.25 13.08
N GLY A 148 -15.45 3.01 13.10
CA GLY A 148 -16.73 2.61 12.53
C GLY A 148 -16.70 2.65 11.01
N ASN A 149 -17.40 3.62 10.41
CA ASN A 149 -17.44 3.80 8.96
C ASN A 149 -16.08 4.31 8.43
N VAL A 150 -15.53 3.62 7.44
CA VAL A 150 -14.25 3.95 6.78
C VAL A 150 -14.37 3.71 5.28
N PRO A 151 -13.59 4.41 4.44
CA PRO A 151 -13.61 4.13 3.00
C PRO A 151 -12.95 2.76 2.72
N TRP A 152 -13.59 1.96 1.87
CA TRP A 152 -13.01 0.73 1.35
C TRP A 152 -12.17 1.02 0.10
N VAL A 153 -10.91 0.68 0.14
CA VAL A 153 -9.93 0.86 -0.94
C VAL A 153 -9.28 -0.48 -1.23
N ASP A 154 -9.53 -1.03 -2.41
CA ASP A 154 -9.04 -2.34 -2.83
C ASP A 154 -7.90 -2.30 -3.87
N HIS A 155 -7.46 -1.11 -4.24
CA HIS A 155 -6.40 -0.85 -5.20
C HIS A 155 -5.43 0.25 -4.71
N VAL A 156 -4.34 0.48 -5.45
CA VAL A 156 -3.41 1.58 -5.17
C VAL A 156 -3.99 2.87 -5.74
N LEU A 157 -4.36 3.79 -4.84
CA LEU A 157 -4.95 5.09 -5.24
C LEU A 157 -3.95 5.96 -6.00
N ASP A 158 -4.42 6.54 -7.09
CA ASP A 158 -3.77 7.65 -7.78
C ASP A 158 -4.33 9.00 -7.29
N ILE A 159 -3.67 10.11 -7.66
CA ILE A 159 -4.03 11.47 -7.22
C ILE A 159 -5.41 11.92 -7.71
N ASP A 160 -5.86 11.37 -8.81
CA ASP A 160 -7.16 11.69 -9.44
C ASP A 160 -8.29 10.73 -9.08
N ASP A 161 -8.03 9.82 -8.13
CA ASP A 161 -9.02 8.81 -7.77
C ASP A 161 -10.22 9.43 -7.06
N ALA A 162 -11.41 9.16 -7.58
CA ALA A 162 -12.65 9.72 -7.04
C ALA A 162 -12.92 9.29 -5.58
N ILE A 163 -12.42 8.13 -5.18
CA ILE A 163 -12.56 7.60 -3.82
C ILE A 163 -11.87 8.47 -2.76
N LEU A 164 -10.87 9.27 -3.14
CA LEU A 164 -10.20 10.23 -2.25
C LEU A 164 -11.16 11.30 -1.70
N PHE A 165 -12.22 11.57 -2.41
CA PHE A 165 -13.23 12.59 -2.09
C PHE A 165 -14.59 11.98 -1.76
N ALA A 166 -14.70 10.65 -1.76
CA ALA A 166 -15.92 9.94 -1.47
C ALA A 166 -16.27 9.99 0.03
N ALA A 167 -17.54 9.79 0.34
CA ALA A 167 -17.98 9.55 1.71
C ALA A 167 -17.39 8.21 2.22
N ARG A 168 -17.34 8.05 3.54
CA ARG A 168 -16.97 6.78 4.16
C ARG A 168 -18.04 5.73 3.86
N ASP A 169 -17.59 4.52 3.59
CA ASP A 169 -18.46 3.37 3.43
C ASP A 169 -19.03 2.92 4.77
N ASP A 170 -20.18 2.29 4.72
CA ASP A 170 -20.81 1.70 5.90
C ASP A 170 -19.91 0.57 6.44
N ARG A 171 -19.79 0.53 7.78
CA ARG A 171 -18.98 -0.48 8.45
C ARG A 171 -19.39 -1.92 8.12
N GLU A 172 -20.70 -2.17 7.89
CA GLU A 172 -21.18 -3.51 7.55
C GLU A 172 -20.72 -3.92 6.16
N PHE A 173 -20.73 -2.98 5.21
CA PHE A 173 -20.15 -3.20 3.89
C PHE A 173 -18.64 -3.48 3.98
N VAL A 174 -17.89 -2.66 4.71
CA VAL A 174 -16.45 -2.88 4.89
C VAL A 174 -16.16 -4.22 5.58
N MET A 175 -16.95 -4.59 6.59
CA MET A 175 -16.81 -5.90 7.27
C MET A 175 -17.15 -7.08 6.35
N SER A 176 -18.11 -6.93 5.43
CA SER A 176 -18.35 -7.98 4.43
C SER A 176 -17.11 -8.20 3.53
N LYS A 177 -16.42 -7.13 3.15
CA LYS A 177 -15.18 -7.19 2.38
C LYS A 177 -14.01 -7.80 3.18
N VAL A 178 -13.95 -7.49 4.46
CA VAL A 178 -12.99 -8.12 5.39
C VAL A 178 -13.21 -9.63 5.45
N LEU A 179 -14.47 -10.07 5.54
CA LEU A 179 -14.80 -11.51 5.54
C LEU A 179 -14.45 -12.18 4.21
N GLU A 180 -14.75 -11.54 3.06
CA GLU A 180 -14.36 -12.04 1.73
C GLU A 180 -12.82 -12.23 1.61
N ASP A 181 -12.04 -11.32 2.19
CA ASP A 181 -10.58 -11.43 2.18
C ASP A 181 -10.08 -12.55 3.12
N LEU A 182 -10.71 -12.73 4.28
CA LEU A 182 -10.36 -13.79 5.23
C LEU A 182 -10.76 -15.17 4.70
N ASP A 183 -11.93 -15.31 4.09
CA ASP A 183 -12.41 -16.56 3.48
C ASP A 183 -11.49 -17.03 2.35
N TYR A 184 -10.91 -16.09 1.61
CA TYR A 184 -9.90 -16.43 0.60
C TYR A 184 -8.57 -16.86 1.24
N ALA A 185 -8.18 -16.24 2.35
CA ALA A 185 -6.90 -16.48 3.02
C ALA A 185 -6.85 -17.80 3.80
N CYS A 186 -7.99 -18.39 4.15
CA CYS A 186 -8.10 -19.66 4.87
C CYS A 186 -8.23 -20.85 3.92
#